data_31b061d65e3f17fbb7f85502d6ba31d0
#
_entry.id   31b061d65e3f17fbb7f85502d6ba31d0
#
_cell.length_a   1.000
_cell.length_b   1.000
_cell.length_c   1.000
_cell.angle_alpha   90.00
_cell.angle_beta   90.00
_cell.angle_gamma   90.00
#
_symmetry.space_group_name_H-M   'P 1'
#
loop_
_entity.id
_entity.type
_entity.pdbx_description
1 polymer ?
#
loop_
_entity_poly.entity_id
_entity_poly.type
_entity_poly.pdbx_seq_one_letter_code
_entity_poly.pdbx_strand_id
1 'polypeptide(L)'
;MKMAKHPLIPSLLAAAVLAACGGSGDHNTNTAPDFLGAVRATSYDGASDDLLTAGLGASGLAAAAPPAYADALAPTAAELRRAAIHTNYRAMLDMTAAGGYGTFYGPNVDANGKVTAGEGKVAGTEYLAFADDGSGRKNVTLMVQLPASFDPKKPCIITATASGSRGVYGGISTGEWGLKHGCAVAYSDKGTGGAPHDLQND
;
A
#
# COMPACT_ATOMS: atom_id res chain seq x y z
N MET A 1 -12.75 69.06 -29.89
CA MET A 1 -11.80 68.02 -29.52
C MET A 1 -12.65 66.82 -29.22
N LYS A 2 -12.71 65.84 -30.17
CA LYS A 2 -13.57 64.65 -30.04
C LYS A 2 -12.65 63.49 -29.49
N MET A 3 -12.98 62.98 -28.30
CA MET A 3 -12.33 61.80 -27.74
C MET A 3 -12.87 60.53 -28.42
N ALA A 4 -12.01 59.77 -29.04
CA ALA A 4 -12.29 58.46 -29.61
C ALA A 4 -12.41 57.44 -28.47
N LYS A 5 -13.52 56.70 -28.43
CA LYS A 5 -13.71 55.57 -27.55
C LYS A 5 -13.10 54.31 -28.21
N HIS A 6 -12.08 53.72 -27.58
CA HIS A 6 -11.60 52.41 -27.96
C HIS A 6 -12.51 51.33 -27.41
N PRO A 7 -12.88 50.29 -28.19
CA PRO A 7 -13.63 49.16 -27.67
C PRO A 7 -12.69 48.20 -26.92
N LEU A 8 -13.16 47.81 -25.73
CA LEU A 8 -12.59 46.80 -24.90
C LEU A 8 -12.65 45.42 -25.58
N ILE A 9 -11.49 44.82 -25.84
CA ILE A 9 -11.35 43.42 -26.19
C ILE A 9 -10.71 42.70 -24.99
N PRO A 10 -11.48 42.16 -24.04
CA PRO A 10 -10.96 41.23 -23.10
C PRO A 10 -11.72 39.90 -22.99
N SER A 11 -12.61 39.58 -23.95
CA SER A 11 -13.49 38.41 -23.74
C SER A 11 -13.10 37.14 -24.49
N LEU A 12 -12.09 37.15 -25.37
CA LEU A 12 -11.71 35.98 -26.14
C LEU A 12 -10.55 35.13 -25.51
N LEU A 13 -9.77 35.71 -24.62
CA LEU A 13 -8.69 34.94 -23.97
C LEU A 13 -9.18 34.07 -22.79
N ALA A 14 -10.26 34.44 -22.14
CA ALA A 14 -10.81 33.66 -21.01
C ALA A 14 -11.53 32.38 -21.44
N ALA A 15 -12.04 32.31 -22.66
CA ALA A 15 -12.71 31.11 -23.17
C ALA A 15 -11.73 29.97 -23.61
N ALA A 16 -10.50 30.32 -23.96
CA ALA A 16 -9.51 29.34 -24.42
C ALA A 16 -8.86 28.54 -23.28
N VAL A 17 -8.83 29.08 -22.05
CA VAL A 17 -8.24 28.41 -20.90
C VAL A 17 -9.17 27.38 -20.27
N LEU A 18 -10.50 27.55 -20.42
CA LEU A 18 -11.48 26.59 -19.91
C LEU A 18 -11.65 25.35 -20.82
N ALA A 19 -11.28 25.46 -22.10
CA ALA A 19 -11.32 24.32 -23.02
C ALA A 19 -10.15 23.33 -22.87
N ALA A 20 -9.07 23.72 -22.18
CA ALA A 20 -7.90 22.87 -21.94
C ALA A 20 -8.09 21.87 -20.79
N CYS A 21 -9.12 22.03 -19.94
CA CYS A 21 -9.46 21.08 -18.88
C CYS A 21 -10.67 20.20 -19.19
N GLY A 22 -11.26 20.31 -20.36
CA GLY A 22 -12.44 19.57 -20.80
C GLY A 22 -12.12 18.45 -21.78
N GLY A 23 -11.08 17.68 -21.52
CA GLY A 23 -10.88 16.39 -22.15
C GLY A 23 -11.80 15.34 -21.54
N SER A 24 -13.11 15.39 -21.83
CA SER A 24 -14.02 14.28 -21.58
C SER A 24 -13.78 13.20 -22.64
N GLY A 25 -12.61 12.57 -22.58
CA GLY A 25 -12.45 11.23 -23.12
C GLY A 25 -13.03 10.29 -22.08
N ASP A 26 -14.06 9.53 -22.41
CA ASP A 26 -14.51 8.35 -21.69
C ASP A 26 -13.38 7.31 -21.66
N HIS A 27 -12.32 7.60 -20.91
CA HIS A 27 -11.22 6.66 -20.63
C HIS A 27 -11.50 5.84 -19.38
N ASN A 28 -12.76 5.55 -19.10
CA ASN A 28 -13.13 4.57 -18.09
C ASN A 28 -13.11 3.15 -18.68
N THR A 29 -12.04 2.82 -19.37
CA THR A 29 -11.77 1.43 -19.74
C THR A 29 -11.02 0.80 -18.56
N ASN A 30 -11.73 0.06 -17.71
CA ASN A 30 -11.14 -0.83 -16.70
C ASN A 30 -10.42 -2.02 -17.38
N THR A 31 -9.77 -1.78 -18.49
CA THR A 31 -8.97 -2.78 -19.20
C THR A 31 -7.60 -2.83 -18.52
N ALA A 32 -7.21 -4.01 -18.06
CA ALA A 32 -5.88 -4.21 -17.51
C ALA A 32 -4.83 -3.86 -18.59
N PRO A 33 -3.76 -3.13 -18.25
CA PRO A 33 -2.68 -2.87 -19.19
C PRO A 33 -2.02 -4.18 -19.65
N ASP A 34 -1.57 -4.23 -20.91
CA ASP A 34 -0.95 -5.42 -21.51
C ASP A 34 0.33 -5.86 -20.78
N PHE A 35 1.01 -4.92 -20.11
CA PHE A 35 2.21 -5.21 -19.30
C PHE A 35 1.90 -5.80 -17.92
N LEU A 36 0.64 -5.87 -17.51
CA LEU A 36 0.24 -6.41 -16.21
C LEU A 36 0.03 -7.92 -16.31
N GLY A 37 0.79 -8.66 -15.52
CA GLY A 37 0.61 -10.11 -15.38
C GLY A 37 -0.68 -10.48 -14.63
N ALA A 38 -0.89 -11.77 -14.45
CA ALA A 38 -2.07 -12.27 -13.76
C ALA A 38 -2.17 -11.73 -12.33
N VAL A 39 -3.35 -11.24 -11.96
CA VAL A 39 -3.64 -10.77 -10.61
C VAL A 39 -3.96 -11.98 -9.73
N ARG A 40 -3.24 -12.13 -8.63
CA ARG A 40 -3.53 -13.11 -7.57
C ARG A 40 -4.26 -12.41 -6.44
N ALA A 41 -5.39 -12.98 -6.01
CA ALA A 41 -6.16 -12.49 -4.88
C ALA A 41 -6.05 -13.49 -3.73
N THR A 42 -5.75 -12.99 -2.54
CA THR A 42 -5.70 -13.78 -1.30
C THR A 42 -6.51 -13.06 -0.23
N SER A 43 -7.46 -13.76 0.37
CA SER A 43 -8.29 -13.22 1.45
C SER A 43 -7.74 -13.63 2.81
N TYR A 44 -7.76 -12.70 3.76
CA TYR A 44 -7.29 -12.87 5.13
C TYR A 44 -8.44 -12.59 6.09
N ASP A 45 -8.58 -13.43 7.12
CA ASP A 45 -9.69 -13.44 8.06
C ASP A 45 -9.59 -12.36 9.16
N GLY A 46 -8.42 -11.76 9.33
CA GLY A 46 -8.16 -10.82 10.42
C GLY A 46 -7.99 -11.50 11.78
N ALA A 47 -7.93 -12.82 11.83
CA ALA A 47 -7.75 -13.61 13.04
C ALA A 47 -6.47 -14.44 12.98
N SER A 48 -6.42 -15.45 12.11
CA SER A 48 -5.23 -16.31 11.91
C SER A 48 -4.17 -15.60 11.05
N ASP A 49 -4.59 -14.84 10.06
CA ASP A 49 -3.74 -13.99 9.21
C ASP A 49 -4.49 -12.69 8.85
N ASP A 50 -3.77 -11.64 8.49
CA ASP A 50 -4.35 -10.33 8.26
C ASP A 50 -3.50 -9.48 7.29
N LEU A 51 -4.09 -8.37 6.79
CA LEU A 51 -3.45 -7.50 5.82
C LEU A 51 -2.23 -6.73 6.37
N LEU A 52 -2.27 -6.36 7.64
CA LEU A 52 -1.29 -5.44 8.24
C LEU A 52 -0.13 -6.18 8.91
N THR A 53 -0.42 -7.26 9.64
CA THR A 53 0.55 -7.90 10.52
C THR A 53 0.91 -9.33 10.12
N ALA A 54 0.29 -9.88 9.09
CA ALA A 54 0.41 -11.30 8.69
C ALA A 54 0.16 -12.26 9.85
N GLY A 55 -0.84 -11.97 10.66
CA GLY A 55 -1.24 -12.76 11.82
C GLY A 55 -0.41 -12.52 13.08
N LEU A 56 0.68 -11.75 13.01
CA LEU A 56 1.55 -11.47 14.16
C LEU A 56 0.87 -10.60 15.22
N GLY A 57 0.03 -9.67 14.79
CA GLY A 57 -0.54 -8.66 15.67
C GLY A 57 0.49 -7.66 16.18
N ALA A 58 0.04 -6.74 17.02
CA ALA A 58 0.91 -5.72 17.63
C ALA A 58 2.03 -6.34 18.46
N SER A 59 1.73 -7.36 19.24
CA SER A 59 2.71 -8.05 20.09
C SER A 59 3.77 -8.79 19.28
N GLY A 60 3.37 -9.49 18.21
CA GLY A 60 4.30 -10.21 17.35
C GLY A 60 5.19 -9.28 16.53
N LEU A 61 4.70 -8.12 16.09
CA LEU A 61 5.53 -7.10 15.45
C LEU A 61 6.53 -6.47 16.42
N ALA A 62 6.19 -6.34 17.70
CA ALA A 62 7.09 -5.83 18.72
C ALA A 62 8.20 -6.83 19.09
N ALA A 63 8.03 -8.11 18.82
CA ALA A 63 9.03 -9.13 19.13
C ALA A 63 10.36 -8.83 18.42
N ALA A 64 11.48 -8.86 19.16
CA ALA A 64 12.78 -8.53 18.60
C ALA A 64 13.27 -9.62 17.63
N ALA A 65 12.96 -10.89 17.92
CA ALA A 65 13.27 -12.00 17.04
C ALA A 65 12.30 -12.07 15.86
N PRO A 66 12.79 -12.30 14.63
CA PRO A 66 11.91 -12.54 13.48
C PRO A 66 11.07 -13.80 13.69
N PRO A 67 9.90 -13.90 13.04
CA PRO A 67 9.09 -15.12 13.07
C PRO A 67 9.90 -16.30 12.49
N ALA A 68 9.84 -17.43 13.20
CA ALA A 68 10.52 -18.63 12.75
C ALA A 68 9.82 -19.28 11.56
N TYR A 69 10.56 -19.97 10.71
CA TYR A 69 10.06 -20.87 9.68
C TYR A 69 9.87 -22.28 10.27
N ALA A 70 8.86 -23.01 9.81
CA ALA A 70 8.68 -24.41 10.18
C ALA A 70 9.83 -25.27 9.62
N ASP A 71 10.22 -24.98 8.38
CA ASP A 71 11.44 -25.52 7.77
C ASP A 71 12.27 -24.35 7.22
N ALA A 72 13.43 -24.13 7.80
CA ALA A 72 14.31 -23.04 7.40
C ALA A 72 14.86 -23.18 5.96
N LEU A 73 14.90 -24.42 5.44
CA LEU A 73 15.37 -24.69 4.08
C LEU A 73 14.26 -24.68 3.04
N ALA A 74 12.99 -24.64 3.47
CA ALA A 74 11.84 -24.65 2.57
C ALA A 74 10.68 -23.79 3.15
N PRO A 75 10.90 -22.48 3.38
CA PRO A 75 9.86 -21.63 3.95
C PRO A 75 8.67 -21.49 2.99
N THR A 76 7.49 -21.52 3.55
CA THR A 76 6.26 -21.31 2.79
C THR A 76 6.08 -19.84 2.39
N ALA A 77 5.29 -19.58 1.34
CA ALA A 77 4.96 -18.21 0.93
C ALA A 77 4.33 -17.37 2.07
N ALA A 78 3.52 -17.99 2.93
CA ALA A 78 2.92 -17.32 4.08
C ALA A 78 3.98 -16.95 5.14
N GLU A 79 4.96 -17.81 5.38
CA GLU A 79 6.06 -17.53 6.30
C GLU A 79 6.98 -16.43 5.76
N LEU A 80 7.30 -16.46 4.46
CA LEU A 80 8.08 -15.39 3.80
C LEU A 80 7.33 -14.04 3.87
N ARG A 81 6.02 -14.03 3.61
CA ARG A 81 5.19 -12.84 3.76
C ARG A 81 5.23 -12.30 5.19
N ARG A 82 5.09 -13.17 6.18
CA ARG A 82 5.15 -12.80 7.61
C ARG A 82 6.51 -12.22 7.99
N ALA A 83 7.59 -12.83 7.55
CA ALA A 83 8.95 -12.33 7.77
C ALA A 83 9.18 -10.98 7.10
N ALA A 84 8.69 -10.80 5.87
CA ALA A 84 8.79 -9.55 5.13
C ALA A 84 8.04 -8.42 5.85
N ILE A 85 6.82 -8.65 6.29
CA ILE A 85 6.02 -7.66 7.03
C ILE A 85 6.70 -7.32 8.36
N HIS A 86 7.11 -8.31 9.16
CA HIS A 86 7.83 -8.09 10.41
C HIS A 86 9.07 -7.20 10.22
N THR A 87 9.93 -7.57 9.27
CA THR A 87 11.18 -6.85 9.00
C THR A 87 10.93 -5.43 8.51
N ASN A 88 10.02 -5.25 7.55
CA ASN A 88 9.76 -3.95 6.94
C ASN A 88 9.02 -2.99 7.89
N TYR A 89 8.10 -3.49 8.68
CA TYR A 89 7.40 -2.68 9.67
C TYR A 89 8.38 -2.13 10.72
N ARG A 90 9.21 -2.98 11.28
CA ARG A 90 10.23 -2.63 12.28
C ARG A 90 11.35 -1.75 11.76
N ALA A 91 11.64 -1.81 10.48
CA ALA A 91 12.72 -1.00 9.89
C ALA A 91 12.37 0.49 9.79
N MET A 92 11.10 0.86 9.89
CA MET A 92 10.62 2.23 9.72
C MET A 92 10.13 2.85 11.04
N LEU A 93 9.92 2.07 12.08
CA LEU A 93 9.30 2.52 13.32
C LEU A 93 10.14 2.12 14.54
N ASP A 94 10.16 2.98 15.54
CA ASP A 94 10.70 2.63 16.86
C ASP A 94 9.70 1.71 17.58
N MET A 95 10.07 0.46 17.79
CA MET A 95 9.20 -0.57 18.38
C MET A 95 9.21 -0.54 19.91
N THR A 96 9.85 0.45 20.53
CA THR A 96 9.88 0.58 21.99
C THR A 96 8.69 1.38 22.51
N ALA A 97 8.26 1.09 23.73
CA ALA A 97 7.23 1.88 24.41
C ALA A 97 7.68 3.35 24.59
N ALA A 98 8.97 3.59 24.80
CA ALA A 98 9.53 4.93 24.90
C ALA A 98 9.43 5.71 23.58
N GLY A 99 9.51 5.01 22.43
CA GLY A 99 9.29 5.58 21.10
C GLY A 99 7.82 5.82 20.80
N GLY A 100 6.91 5.28 21.59
CA GLY A 100 5.47 5.46 21.45
C GLY A 100 4.72 4.30 20.79
N TYR A 101 5.40 3.18 20.50
CA TYR A 101 4.74 2.00 19.99
C TYR A 101 3.71 1.46 20.98
N GLY A 102 2.53 1.14 20.46
CA GLY A 102 1.41 0.67 21.26
C GLY A 102 0.63 1.76 22.00
N THR A 103 1.09 3.03 21.93
CA THR A 103 0.43 4.18 22.58
C THR A 103 0.11 5.31 21.63
N PHE A 104 1.06 5.75 20.79
CA PHE A 104 0.84 6.78 19.78
C PHE A 104 0.65 6.20 18.38
N TYR A 105 1.26 5.05 18.10
CA TYR A 105 1.15 4.30 16.85
C TYR A 105 1.31 2.81 17.11
N GLY A 106 1.06 2.02 16.10
CA GLY A 106 1.08 0.56 16.16
C GLY A 106 -0.29 -0.03 15.88
N PRO A 107 -0.36 -1.31 15.49
CA PRO A 107 -1.61 -1.94 15.07
C PRO A 107 -2.75 -1.81 16.07
N ASN A 108 -2.46 -1.88 17.37
CA ASN A 108 -3.43 -1.75 18.45
C ASN A 108 -3.95 -0.31 18.69
N VAL A 109 -3.40 0.70 18.02
CA VAL A 109 -3.92 2.07 18.06
C VAL A 109 -4.91 2.21 16.91
N ASP A 110 -6.18 2.50 17.20
CA ASP A 110 -7.24 2.56 16.18
C ASP A 110 -7.16 3.82 15.29
N ALA A 111 -8.07 3.93 14.30
CA ALA A 111 -8.14 5.05 13.38
C ALA A 111 -8.34 6.42 14.06
N ASN A 112 -8.85 6.46 15.28
CA ASN A 112 -9.06 7.68 16.05
C ASN A 112 -7.89 7.99 17.01
N GLY A 113 -6.81 7.21 16.97
CA GLY A 113 -5.66 7.34 17.87
C GLY A 113 -5.90 6.76 19.26
N LYS A 114 -6.96 5.96 19.45
CA LYS A 114 -7.27 5.33 20.72
C LYS A 114 -6.56 3.99 20.83
N VAL A 115 -5.88 3.77 21.96
CA VAL A 115 -5.30 2.46 22.28
C VAL A 115 -6.42 1.46 22.56
N THR A 116 -6.36 0.32 21.90
CA THR A 116 -7.28 -0.81 22.10
C THR A 116 -6.55 -1.97 22.77
N ALA A 117 -7.32 -2.89 23.37
CA ALA A 117 -6.78 -4.13 23.92
C ALA A 117 -6.51 -5.21 22.85
N GLY A 118 -6.87 -4.95 21.61
CA GLY A 118 -6.72 -5.88 20.49
C GLY A 118 -5.32 -5.84 19.85
N GLU A 119 -5.04 -6.83 19.03
CA GLU A 119 -3.79 -6.97 18.29
C GLU A 119 -3.75 -6.14 16.98
N GLY A 120 -4.83 -5.44 16.65
CA GLY A 120 -4.94 -4.55 15.50
C GLY A 120 -4.87 -5.23 14.13
N LYS A 121 -5.27 -6.49 14.07
CA LYS A 121 -5.33 -7.27 12.83
C LYS A 121 -6.44 -6.75 11.93
N VAL A 122 -6.18 -6.69 10.61
CA VAL A 122 -7.09 -6.14 9.61
C VAL A 122 -7.48 -7.21 8.60
N ALA A 123 -8.74 -7.65 8.64
CA ALA A 123 -9.30 -8.55 7.63
C ALA A 123 -9.42 -7.87 6.27
N GLY A 124 -9.32 -8.64 5.17
CA GLY A 124 -9.52 -8.12 3.82
C GLY A 124 -8.90 -8.99 2.76
N THR A 125 -8.76 -8.42 1.56
CA THR A 125 -8.18 -9.12 0.40
C THR A 125 -6.94 -8.37 -0.09
N GLU A 126 -5.89 -9.12 -0.35
CA GLU A 126 -4.65 -8.65 -0.98
C GLU A 126 -4.62 -9.13 -2.43
N TYR A 127 -4.41 -8.20 -3.34
CA TYR A 127 -4.25 -8.43 -4.77
C TYR A 127 -2.80 -8.17 -5.14
N LEU A 128 -2.13 -9.16 -5.73
CA LEU A 128 -0.74 -9.08 -6.13
C LEU A 128 -0.61 -9.33 -7.63
N ALA A 129 0.16 -8.49 -8.29
CA ALA A 129 0.48 -8.66 -9.71
C ALA A 129 1.92 -8.21 -9.99
N PHE A 130 2.45 -8.70 -11.09
CA PHE A 130 3.75 -8.28 -11.62
C PHE A 130 3.54 -7.53 -12.91
N ALA A 131 4.24 -6.39 -13.07
CA ALA A 131 4.31 -5.65 -14.31
C ALA A 131 5.70 -5.81 -14.91
N ASP A 132 5.77 -6.18 -16.19
CA ASP A 132 7.02 -6.43 -16.92
C ASP A 132 6.87 -6.00 -18.38
N ASP A 133 7.96 -5.59 -19.03
CA ASP A 133 7.97 -5.23 -20.46
C ASP A 133 8.03 -6.46 -21.39
N GLY A 134 7.80 -7.66 -20.87
CA GLY A 134 7.87 -8.93 -21.60
C GLY A 134 9.27 -9.56 -21.60
N SER A 135 10.28 -8.87 -21.08
CA SER A 135 11.65 -9.40 -21.02
C SER A 135 11.91 -10.36 -19.86
N GLY A 136 11.05 -10.36 -18.83
CA GLY A 136 11.27 -11.06 -17.57
C GLY A 136 12.38 -10.46 -16.70
N ARG A 137 12.89 -9.28 -17.07
CA ARG A 137 14.04 -8.64 -16.41
C ARG A 137 13.71 -7.34 -15.70
N LYS A 138 12.48 -6.84 -15.85
CA LYS A 138 12.04 -5.54 -15.33
C LYS A 138 10.77 -5.66 -14.52
N ASN A 139 10.65 -6.75 -13.78
CA ASN A 139 9.50 -6.98 -12.93
C ASN A 139 9.34 -5.89 -11.89
N VAL A 140 8.15 -5.28 -11.87
CA VAL A 140 7.69 -4.42 -10.79
C VAL A 140 6.57 -5.16 -10.08
N THR A 141 6.71 -5.34 -8.77
CA THR A 141 5.64 -5.92 -7.97
C THR A 141 4.65 -4.83 -7.59
N LEU A 142 3.39 -5.07 -7.92
CA LEU A 142 2.26 -4.22 -7.57
C LEU A 142 1.36 -4.98 -6.60
N MET A 143 0.90 -4.31 -5.57
CA MET A 143 0.00 -4.89 -4.59
C MET A 143 -1.08 -3.90 -4.21
N VAL A 144 -2.31 -4.38 -4.06
CA VAL A 144 -3.42 -3.62 -3.48
C VAL A 144 -3.98 -4.41 -2.30
N GLN A 145 -4.03 -3.77 -1.14
CA GLN A 145 -4.74 -4.30 0.02
C GLN A 145 -6.08 -3.59 0.15
N LEU A 146 -7.16 -4.37 0.18
CA LEU A 146 -8.53 -3.89 0.32
C LEU A 146 -9.08 -4.41 1.65
N PRO A 147 -9.16 -3.56 2.70
CA PRO A 147 -9.69 -4.00 3.98
C PRO A 147 -11.19 -4.33 3.89
N ALA A 148 -11.66 -5.24 4.72
CA ALA A 148 -13.08 -5.63 4.74
C ALA A 148 -14.01 -4.46 5.08
N SER A 149 -13.49 -3.40 5.69
CA SER A 149 -14.20 -2.16 6.01
C SER A 149 -14.27 -1.16 4.84
N PHE A 150 -13.70 -1.46 3.66
CA PHE A 150 -13.74 -0.56 2.51
C PHE A 150 -15.18 -0.32 2.05
N ASP A 151 -15.54 0.97 1.94
CA ASP A 151 -16.85 1.36 1.44
C ASP A 151 -16.76 1.85 -0.02
N PRO A 152 -17.26 1.10 -1.02
CA PRO A 152 -17.21 1.51 -2.41
C PRO A 152 -18.08 2.75 -2.71
N LYS A 153 -18.97 3.15 -1.81
CA LYS A 153 -19.79 4.38 -1.94
C LYS A 153 -19.03 5.62 -1.47
N LYS A 154 -17.99 5.43 -0.66
CA LYS A 154 -17.10 6.50 -0.16
C LYS A 154 -15.63 6.04 -0.31
N PRO A 155 -15.19 5.77 -1.53
CA PRO A 155 -13.88 5.16 -1.75
C PRO A 155 -12.77 6.13 -1.37
N CYS A 156 -11.73 5.60 -0.73
CA CYS A 156 -10.45 6.26 -0.59
C CYS A 156 -9.31 5.32 -0.98
N ILE A 157 -8.24 5.87 -1.53
CA ILE A 157 -7.05 5.14 -1.95
C ILE A 157 -5.84 5.85 -1.36
N ILE A 158 -4.97 5.08 -0.73
CA ILE A 158 -3.67 5.52 -0.23
C ILE A 158 -2.59 4.82 -1.05
N THR A 159 -1.56 5.56 -1.44
CA THR A 159 -0.38 4.99 -2.08
C THR A 159 0.76 4.87 -1.07
N ALA A 160 1.34 3.68 -0.98
CA ALA A 160 2.41 3.35 -0.05
C ALA A 160 3.56 2.69 -0.81
N THR A 161 4.23 3.47 -1.66
CA THR A 161 5.36 3.00 -2.46
C THR A 161 6.53 2.60 -1.57
N ALA A 162 7.11 1.45 -1.82
CA ALA A 162 8.23 0.93 -1.05
C ALA A 162 9.43 1.89 -1.02
N SER A 163 10.09 1.95 0.12
CA SER A 163 11.33 2.68 0.31
C SER A 163 12.52 1.83 -0.15
N GLY A 164 13.21 2.27 -1.18
CA GLY A 164 14.40 1.56 -1.69
C GLY A 164 14.11 0.13 -2.15
N SER A 165 15.00 -0.80 -1.85
CA SER A 165 14.96 -2.21 -2.25
C SER A 165 14.29 -3.14 -1.22
N ARG A 166 13.25 -2.66 -0.52
CA ARG A 166 12.59 -3.42 0.55
C ARG A 166 11.46 -4.32 0.07
N GLY A 167 11.24 -4.41 -1.23
CA GLY A 167 10.10 -5.14 -1.79
C GLY A 167 8.76 -4.44 -1.57
N VAL A 168 7.70 -5.07 -2.03
CA VAL A 168 6.35 -4.47 -1.99
C VAL A 168 5.87 -4.17 -0.56
N TYR A 169 6.24 -4.99 0.41
CA TYR A 169 5.90 -4.75 1.82
C TYR A 169 6.73 -3.65 2.49
N GLY A 170 7.69 -3.05 1.78
CA GLY A 170 8.46 -1.91 2.28
C GLY A 170 7.63 -0.66 2.60
N GLY A 171 6.38 -0.62 2.14
CA GLY A 171 5.41 0.43 2.47
C GLY A 171 4.42 0.08 3.57
N ILE A 172 4.52 -1.09 4.20
CA ILE A 172 3.45 -1.62 5.09
C ILE A 172 3.14 -0.71 6.29
N SER A 173 4.14 -0.13 6.93
CA SER A 173 3.95 0.80 8.05
C SER A 173 3.26 2.10 7.62
N THR A 174 3.52 2.57 6.39
CA THR A 174 2.82 3.72 5.80
C THR A 174 1.37 3.37 5.45
N GLY A 175 1.15 2.14 4.97
CA GLY A 175 -0.18 1.62 4.62
C GLY A 175 -1.10 1.44 5.82
N GLU A 176 -0.56 1.28 7.01
CA GLU A 176 -1.32 1.05 8.25
C GLU A 176 -2.44 2.07 8.46
N TRP A 177 -2.13 3.36 8.26
CA TRP A 177 -3.13 4.41 8.39
C TRP A 177 -4.31 4.19 7.44
N GLY A 178 -4.02 3.90 6.17
CA GLY A 178 -5.06 3.65 5.16
C GLY A 178 -5.93 2.45 5.48
N LEU A 179 -5.33 1.33 5.86
CA LEU A 179 -6.06 0.10 6.21
C LEU A 179 -7.01 0.32 7.39
N LYS A 180 -6.55 1.05 8.43
CA LYS A 180 -7.37 1.37 9.61
C LYS A 180 -8.53 2.31 9.29
N HIS A 181 -8.39 3.18 8.27
CA HIS A 181 -9.43 4.11 7.85
C HIS A 181 -10.35 3.52 6.76
N GLY A 182 -10.23 2.23 6.46
CA GLY A 182 -11.05 1.58 5.44
C GLY A 182 -10.69 1.97 4.02
N CYS A 183 -9.50 2.52 3.79
CA CYS A 183 -9.01 2.84 2.45
C CYS A 183 -8.39 1.62 1.77
N ALA A 184 -8.52 1.52 0.45
CA ALA A 184 -7.64 0.67 -0.34
C ALA A 184 -6.22 1.22 -0.29
N VAL A 185 -5.23 0.34 -0.10
CA VAL A 185 -3.81 0.75 -0.09
C VAL A 185 -3.10 0.12 -1.26
N ALA A 186 -2.50 0.94 -2.12
CA ALA A 186 -1.76 0.53 -3.30
C ALA A 186 -0.24 0.66 -3.06
N TYR A 187 0.48 -0.43 -3.28
CA TYR A 187 1.92 -0.55 -3.07
C TYR A 187 2.65 -0.86 -4.36
N SER A 188 3.91 -0.46 -4.44
CA SER A 188 4.82 -0.81 -5.52
C SER A 188 6.24 -0.95 -4.99
N ASP A 189 6.99 -1.96 -5.45
CA ASP A 189 8.41 -2.10 -5.16
C ASP A 189 9.30 -1.29 -6.12
N LYS A 190 8.71 -0.65 -7.12
CA LYS A 190 9.41 0.19 -8.13
C LYS A 190 10.40 -0.59 -9.01
N GLY A 191 10.31 -1.92 -9.07
CA GLY A 191 11.24 -2.75 -9.83
C GLY A 191 12.66 -2.82 -9.24
N THR A 192 12.84 -2.41 -7.99
CA THR A 192 14.16 -2.46 -7.31
C THR A 192 14.45 -3.83 -6.69
N GLY A 193 13.60 -4.80 -6.96
CA GLY A 193 13.65 -6.13 -6.38
C GLY A 193 13.25 -6.12 -4.91
N GLY A 194 13.30 -7.25 -4.30
CA GLY A 194 13.21 -7.29 -2.87
C GLY A 194 11.98 -8.00 -2.35
N ALA A 195 12.16 -9.23 -2.29
CA ALA A 195 11.68 -10.03 -1.16
C ALA A 195 12.73 -9.97 -0.06
N PRO A 196 12.44 -10.41 1.16
CA PRO A 196 13.50 -10.75 2.11
C PRO A 196 14.47 -11.66 1.41
N HIS A 197 15.70 -11.25 1.36
CA HIS A 197 16.76 -12.10 0.83
C HIS A 197 17.02 -13.18 1.86
N ASP A 198 16.68 -14.40 1.53
CA ASP A 198 16.91 -15.54 2.39
C ASP A 198 18.23 -16.20 1.97
N LEU A 199 19.29 -15.82 2.65
CA LEU A 199 20.64 -16.32 2.37
C LEU A 199 20.80 -17.85 2.55
N GLN A 200 19.79 -18.55 3.06
CA GLN A 200 19.82 -19.99 3.25
C GLN A 200 19.23 -20.75 2.05
N ASN A 201 18.41 -20.06 1.25
CA ASN A 201 17.66 -20.66 0.14
C ASN A 201 17.98 -20.02 -1.23
N ASP A 202 19.00 -19.19 -1.32
CA ASP A 202 19.49 -18.61 -2.57
C ASP A 202 20.45 -19.55 -3.31
#